data_2c047f63189644a3393ec9a04ced1696
#
_entry.id   2c047f63189644a3393ec9a04ced1696
#
_cell.length_a   1.000
_cell.length_b   1.000
_cell.length_c   1.000
_cell.angle_alpha   90.00
_cell.angle_beta   90.00
_cell.angle_gamma   90.00
#
_symmetry.space_group_name_H-M   'P 1'
#
loop_
_entity.id
_entity.type
_entity.pdbx_description
1 polymer ?
#
loop_
_entity_poly.entity_id
_entity_poly.type
_entity_poly.pdbx_seq_one_letter_code
_entity_poly.pdbx_strand_id
1 'polypeptide(L)'
;MAVDYHEFQPNRPVKVHSETPNAILYYDALFLPTGYPNVPQTLRDATIRLMEEPCAAALDAIGYSHFEYFTITQRDGEMALTLNARSPQSSSTSYALSNAISFFLEIRGIGLGRLSLERRTYCGFTVARTVLESTYAHHKEIRRIVRKAIRQTTKRKDPVTVLFHSREKRVPVTFLDVEKAAPAVLEDVLVLDAREPQADLVRTRPVAYLLDASETRAVENLRTLGLTVEQLDAPKRFRVETYRVTEREEADTPWEKIRRVTVRTEVTPLEIEFPAGTYVVRLDQENANFAVSVLEPEAENGFVSFRVVEAQEGRTLPICRLLKF
;
A
#
# COMPACT_ATOMS: atom_id res chain seq x y z
N MET A 1 -16.18 1.69 6.11
CA MET A 1 -15.51 0.46 5.64
C MET A 1 -15.56 0.45 4.12
N ALA A 2 -14.55 -0.07 3.47
CA ALA A 2 -14.46 -0.18 2.01
C ALA A 2 -13.95 -1.57 1.64
N VAL A 3 -14.55 -2.17 0.62
CA VAL A 3 -14.09 -3.42 -0.01
C VAL A 3 -14.04 -3.20 -1.51
N ASP A 4 -12.93 -3.54 -2.11
CA ASP A 4 -12.77 -3.54 -3.56
C ASP A 4 -12.79 -4.97 -4.06
N TYR A 5 -13.69 -5.27 -5.01
CA TYR A 5 -13.92 -6.61 -5.52
C TYR A 5 -13.28 -6.78 -6.89
N HIS A 6 -12.39 -7.74 -7.00
CA HIS A 6 -11.71 -8.13 -8.22
C HIS A 6 -11.82 -9.62 -8.49
N GLU A 7 -11.39 -10.04 -9.65
CA GLU A 7 -11.23 -11.44 -10.01
C GLU A 7 -9.80 -11.70 -10.48
N PHE A 8 -9.19 -12.78 -10.01
CA PHE A 8 -7.89 -13.23 -10.51
C PHE A 8 -8.03 -14.34 -11.57
N GLN A 9 -6.97 -14.53 -12.37
CA GLN A 9 -6.88 -15.59 -13.37
C GLN A 9 -6.33 -16.87 -12.74
N PRO A 10 -7.17 -17.87 -12.44
CA PRO A 10 -6.72 -19.08 -11.72
C PRO A 10 -5.93 -20.06 -12.60
N ASN A 11 -6.24 -20.10 -13.91
CA ASN A 11 -5.67 -21.05 -14.86
C ASN A 11 -4.31 -20.59 -15.45
N ARG A 12 -3.70 -19.55 -14.88
CA ARG A 12 -2.35 -19.16 -15.26
C ARG A 12 -1.37 -20.19 -14.72
N PRO A 13 -0.58 -20.87 -15.60
CA PRO A 13 0.38 -21.85 -15.15
C PRO A 13 1.41 -21.23 -14.20
N VAL A 14 1.67 -21.95 -13.12
CA VAL A 14 2.67 -21.60 -12.13
C VAL A 14 3.78 -22.63 -12.22
N LYS A 15 4.99 -22.20 -12.52
CA LYS A 15 6.16 -23.07 -12.43
C LYS A 15 6.63 -23.14 -10.99
N VAL A 16 6.13 -24.11 -10.27
CA VAL A 16 6.33 -24.20 -8.83
C VAL A 16 7.58 -24.99 -8.45
N HIS A 17 7.78 -26.15 -9.07
CA HIS A 17 8.92 -27.05 -8.81
C HIS A 17 9.06 -28.09 -9.93
N SER A 18 10.19 -28.76 -9.99
CA SER A 18 10.39 -29.88 -10.94
C SER A 18 9.35 -30.99 -10.77
N GLU A 19 8.79 -31.16 -9.57
CA GLU A 19 7.82 -32.21 -9.25
C GLU A 19 6.35 -31.85 -9.54
N THR A 20 6.01 -30.57 -9.76
CA THR A 20 4.67 -30.09 -10.11
C THR A 20 4.75 -29.06 -11.24
N PRO A 21 5.14 -29.48 -12.46
CA PRO A 21 5.43 -28.56 -13.55
C PRO A 21 4.19 -27.82 -14.09
N ASN A 22 2.98 -28.34 -13.81
CA ASN A 22 1.69 -27.83 -14.31
C ASN A 22 0.73 -27.49 -13.17
N ALA A 23 1.17 -26.66 -12.23
CA ALA A 23 0.31 -26.17 -11.16
C ALA A 23 -0.45 -24.89 -11.57
N ILE A 24 -1.63 -24.71 -11.03
CA ILE A 24 -2.42 -23.46 -11.12
C ILE A 24 -2.90 -23.04 -9.72
N LEU A 25 -3.44 -21.84 -9.60
CA LEU A 25 -3.91 -21.33 -8.31
C LEU A 25 -5.11 -22.15 -7.80
N TYR A 26 -5.08 -22.49 -6.51
CA TYR A 26 -6.09 -23.35 -5.88
C TYR A 26 -7.28 -22.58 -5.31
N TYR A 27 -7.05 -21.44 -4.68
CA TYR A 27 -8.00 -20.76 -3.81
C TYR A 27 -9.21 -20.16 -4.56
N ASP A 28 -10.37 -20.08 -3.87
CA ASP A 28 -11.59 -19.43 -4.35
C ASP A 28 -11.55 -17.92 -4.13
N ALA A 29 -10.96 -17.49 -3.01
CA ALA A 29 -10.81 -16.09 -2.64
C ALA A 29 -9.41 -15.79 -2.11
N LEU A 30 -8.90 -14.59 -2.42
CA LEU A 30 -7.65 -14.06 -1.91
C LEU A 30 -7.90 -12.70 -1.27
N PHE A 31 -7.45 -12.48 -0.03
CA PHE A 31 -7.64 -11.26 0.73
C PHE A 31 -6.36 -10.41 0.74
N LEU A 32 -6.51 -9.11 0.57
CA LEU A 32 -5.41 -8.16 0.65
C LEU A 32 -5.72 -7.04 1.65
N PRO A 33 -5.53 -7.23 2.95
CA PRO A 33 -5.46 -6.14 3.92
C PRO A 33 -4.16 -5.36 3.72
N THR A 34 -4.14 -4.09 4.12
CA THR A 34 -2.90 -3.31 4.02
C THR A 34 -1.92 -3.63 5.15
N GLY A 35 -0.64 -3.81 4.78
CA GLY A 35 0.50 -3.84 5.71
C GLY A 35 1.29 -2.52 5.74
N TYR A 36 0.84 -1.47 5.04
CA TYR A 36 1.59 -0.23 4.87
C TYR A 36 1.88 0.46 6.20
N PRO A 37 3.16 0.71 6.58
CA PRO A 37 3.53 1.09 7.95
C PRO A 37 3.01 2.47 8.37
N ASN A 38 2.76 3.38 7.45
CA ASN A 38 2.23 4.71 7.76
C ASN A 38 0.71 4.73 7.97
N VAL A 39 0.01 3.62 7.71
CA VAL A 39 -1.40 3.44 8.11
C VAL A 39 -1.46 3.16 9.61
N PRO A 40 -2.35 3.83 10.38
CA PRO A 40 -2.52 3.55 11.80
C PRO A 40 -2.75 2.07 12.10
N GLN A 41 -1.98 1.51 13.04
CA GLN A 41 -2.08 0.08 13.41
C GLN A 41 -3.53 -0.32 13.79
N THR A 42 -4.25 0.58 14.46
CA THR A 42 -5.65 0.35 14.86
C THR A 42 -6.59 0.11 13.69
N LEU A 43 -6.30 0.65 12.49
CA LEU A 43 -7.07 0.38 11.27
C LEU A 43 -6.69 -0.98 10.70
N ARG A 44 -5.41 -1.31 10.67
CA ARG A 44 -4.92 -2.61 10.19
C ARG A 44 -5.50 -3.76 11.01
N ASP A 45 -5.42 -3.65 12.34
CA ASP A 45 -5.99 -4.65 13.26
C ASP A 45 -7.51 -4.78 13.10
N ALA A 46 -8.20 -3.65 12.91
CA ALA A 46 -9.63 -3.65 12.69
C ALA A 46 -10.03 -4.26 11.35
N THR A 47 -9.24 -4.09 10.29
CA THR A 47 -9.45 -4.74 8.99
C THR A 47 -9.42 -6.26 9.15
N ILE A 48 -8.39 -6.80 9.79
CA ILE A 48 -8.28 -8.24 10.03
C ILE A 48 -9.49 -8.74 10.83
N ARG A 49 -9.71 -8.19 12.01
CA ARG A 49 -10.71 -8.69 12.96
C ARG A 49 -12.16 -8.50 12.52
N LEU A 50 -12.49 -7.39 11.86
CA LEU A 50 -13.88 -7.03 11.52
C LEU A 50 -14.26 -7.37 10.09
N MET A 51 -13.31 -7.69 9.22
CA MET A 51 -13.58 -8.00 7.82
C MET A 51 -12.98 -9.34 7.41
N GLU A 52 -11.66 -9.50 7.47
CA GLU A 52 -10.98 -10.69 6.94
C GLU A 52 -11.35 -11.96 7.69
N GLU A 53 -11.16 -12.01 9.02
CA GLU A 53 -11.49 -13.18 9.84
C GLU A 53 -12.95 -13.63 9.72
N PRO A 54 -13.96 -12.72 9.80
CA PRO A 54 -15.35 -13.12 9.58
C PRO A 54 -15.63 -13.65 8.18
N CYS A 55 -14.99 -13.06 7.14
CA CYS A 55 -15.15 -13.53 5.77
C CYS A 55 -14.49 -14.89 5.55
N ALA A 56 -13.30 -15.10 6.11
CA ALA A 56 -12.60 -16.38 6.09
C ALA A 56 -13.48 -17.47 6.72
N ALA A 57 -13.98 -17.24 7.95
CA ALA A 57 -14.86 -18.18 8.64
C ALA A 57 -16.17 -18.47 7.87
N ALA A 58 -16.74 -17.47 7.19
CA ALA A 58 -17.95 -17.65 6.39
C ALA A 58 -17.68 -18.48 5.12
N LEU A 59 -16.50 -18.35 4.51
CA LEU A 59 -16.07 -19.18 3.37
C LEU A 59 -15.78 -20.60 3.80
N ASP A 60 -15.10 -20.81 4.93
CA ASP A 60 -14.84 -22.12 5.51
C ASP A 60 -16.14 -22.88 5.78
N ALA A 61 -17.16 -22.19 6.32
CA ALA A 61 -18.46 -22.79 6.64
C ALA A 61 -19.20 -23.34 5.40
N ILE A 62 -18.87 -22.88 4.20
CA ILE A 62 -19.45 -23.36 2.94
C ILE A 62 -18.45 -24.19 2.10
N GLY A 63 -17.30 -24.52 2.68
CA GLY A 63 -16.26 -25.34 2.01
C GLY A 63 -15.53 -24.63 0.87
N TYR A 64 -15.37 -23.31 0.95
CA TYR A 64 -14.62 -22.51 0.00
C TYR A 64 -13.23 -22.17 0.55
N SER A 65 -12.22 -22.30 -0.32
CA SER A 65 -10.84 -22.07 0.05
C SER A 65 -10.45 -20.59 -0.07
N HIS A 66 -9.64 -20.13 0.87
CA HIS A 66 -9.14 -18.75 0.84
C HIS A 66 -7.66 -18.69 1.26
N PHE A 67 -7.01 -17.60 0.92
CA PHE A 67 -5.64 -17.29 1.30
C PHE A 67 -5.40 -15.78 1.20
N GLU A 68 -4.21 -15.32 1.56
CA GLU A 68 -3.79 -13.94 1.30
C GLU A 68 -3.48 -13.74 -0.18
N TYR A 69 -3.79 -12.57 -0.71
CA TYR A 69 -3.44 -12.21 -2.07
C TYR A 69 -1.93 -12.14 -2.27
N PHE A 70 -1.45 -12.83 -3.29
CA PHE A 70 -0.03 -12.87 -3.63
C PHE A 70 0.20 -12.74 -5.13
N THR A 71 1.40 -12.27 -5.47
CA THR A 71 1.98 -12.44 -6.80
C THR A 71 3.14 -13.43 -6.71
N ILE A 72 3.33 -14.19 -7.78
CA ILE A 72 4.43 -15.14 -7.87
C ILE A 72 5.64 -14.41 -8.44
N THR A 73 6.76 -14.49 -7.74
CA THR A 73 8.04 -13.89 -8.09
C THR A 73 9.15 -14.93 -8.05
N GLN A 74 10.35 -14.55 -8.49
CA GLN A 74 11.57 -15.34 -8.32
C GLN A 74 12.50 -14.60 -7.37
N ARG A 75 13.03 -15.31 -6.38
CA ARG A 75 14.03 -14.80 -5.46
C ARG A 75 15.19 -15.79 -5.39
N ASP A 76 16.38 -15.36 -5.78
CA ASP A 76 17.60 -16.19 -5.78
C ASP A 76 17.46 -17.53 -6.53
N GLY A 77 16.67 -17.52 -7.63
CA GLY A 77 16.40 -18.71 -8.44
C GLY A 77 15.27 -19.61 -7.90
N GLU A 78 14.70 -19.28 -6.76
CA GLU A 78 13.58 -19.95 -6.12
C GLU A 78 12.25 -19.22 -6.37
N MET A 79 11.15 -19.97 -6.50
CA MET A 79 9.82 -19.38 -6.51
C MET A 79 9.50 -18.77 -5.14
N ALA A 80 9.00 -17.54 -5.14
CA ALA A 80 8.53 -16.88 -3.95
C ALA A 80 7.13 -16.29 -4.15
N LEU A 81 6.31 -16.27 -3.11
CA LEU A 81 5.05 -15.55 -3.08
C LEU A 81 5.24 -14.20 -2.42
N THR A 82 4.97 -13.13 -3.15
CA THR A 82 4.97 -11.78 -2.58
C THR A 82 3.55 -11.38 -2.19
N LEU A 83 3.30 -11.23 -0.89
CA LEU A 83 2.05 -10.69 -0.38
C LEU A 83 2.07 -9.16 -0.54
N ASN A 84 1.35 -8.65 -1.53
CA ASN A 84 1.46 -7.26 -2.01
C ASN A 84 0.75 -6.21 -1.13
N ALA A 85 0.69 -6.40 0.18
CA ALA A 85 0.03 -5.50 1.14
C ALA A 85 0.76 -4.17 1.38
N ARG A 86 1.67 -3.74 0.49
CA ARG A 86 2.62 -2.63 0.73
C ARG A 86 2.43 -1.40 -0.16
N SER A 87 1.71 -1.52 -1.27
CA SER A 87 1.64 -0.43 -2.24
C SER A 87 0.51 0.55 -1.93
N PRO A 88 0.79 1.87 -1.85
CA PRO A 88 -0.24 2.92 -1.79
C PRO A 88 -1.18 2.94 -3.01
N GLN A 89 -0.81 2.29 -4.12
CA GLN A 89 -1.64 2.16 -5.32
C GLN A 89 -2.73 1.09 -5.19
N SER A 90 -2.56 0.14 -4.26
CA SER A 90 -3.64 -0.79 -3.93
C SER A 90 -4.79 -0.03 -3.26
N SER A 91 -6.02 -0.32 -3.68
CA SER A 91 -7.23 0.28 -3.10
C SER A 91 -7.33 0.04 -1.59
N SER A 92 -6.94 -1.14 -1.09
CA SER A 92 -6.91 -1.42 0.34
C SER A 92 -5.99 -0.45 1.10
N THR A 93 -4.80 -0.16 0.58
CA THR A 93 -3.87 0.78 1.20
C THR A 93 -4.31 2.23 1.01
N SER A 94 -4.79 2.60 -0.19
CA SER A 94 -5.27 3.94 -0.50
C SER A 94 -6.44 4.35 0.41
N TYR A 95 -7.45 3.50 0.55
CA TYR A 95 -8.55 3.75 1.49
C TYR A 95 -8.08 3.80 2.95
N ALA A 96 -7.13 2.96 3.35
CA ALA A 96 -6.60 2.97 4.71
C ALA A 96 -5.78 4.25 5.01
N LEU A 97 -5.08 4.81 4.02
CA LEU A 97 -4.42 6.12 4.12
C LEU A 97 -5.44 7.27 4.32
N SER A 98 -6.67 7.11 3.83
CA SER A 98 -7.83 7.98 4.12
C SER A 98 -8.55 7.62 5.43
N ASN A 99 -7.92 6.87 6.33
CA ASN A 99 -8.47 6.42 7.61
C ASN A 99 -9.70 5.48 7.51
N ALA A 100 -9.87 4.75 6.41
CA ALA A 100 -10.89 3.72 6.28
C ALA A 100 -10.39 2.35 6.78
N ILE A 101 -11.30 1.55 7.31
CA ILE A 101 -11.11 0.10 7.46
C ILE A 101 -11.39 -0.50 6.09
N SER A 102 -10.42 -1.16 5.48
CA SER A 102 -10.52 -1.58 4.08
C SER A 102 -9.68 -2.80 3.75
N PHE A 103 -10.18 -3.65 2.89
CA PHE A 103 -9.40 -4.67 2.20
C PHE A 103 -9.83 -4.82 0.74
N PHE A 104 -9.00 -5.48 -0.02
CA PHE A 104 -9.21 -5.83 -1.39
C PHE A 104 -9.47 -7.35 -1.46
N LEU A 105 -10.41 -7.76 -2.28
CA LEU A 105 -10.80 -9.14 -2.51
C LEU A 105 -10.56 -9.53 -3.97
N GLU A 106 -9.85 -10.62 -4.17
CA GLU A 106 -9.74 -11.30 -5.47
C GLU A 106 -10.53 -12.61 -5.43
N ILE A 107 -11.46 -12.76 -6.35
CA ILE A 107 -12.24 -13.99 -6.53
C ILE A 107 -11.71 -14.75 -7.74
N ARG A 108 -11.72 -16.07 -7.66
CA ARG A 108 -11.35 -16.96 -8.76
C ARG A 108 -12.30 -16.82 -9.94
N GLY A 109 -11.89 -16.16 -11.07
CA GLY A 109 -12.88 -15.87 -12.12
C GLY A 109 -12.37 -15.57 -13.51
N ILE A 110 -11.30 -14.80 -13.66
CA ILE A 110 -10.85 -14.36 -14.99
C ILE A 110 -10.47 -15.55 -15.88
N GLY A 111 -10.99 -15.53 -17.13
CA GLY A 111 -10.70 -16.55 -18.13
C GLY A 111 -11.52 -17.84 -18.00
N LEU A 112 -12.38 -17.95 -16.99
CA LEU A 112 -13.25 -19.12 -16.79
C LEU A 112 -14.56 -19.04 -17.58
N GLY A 113 -14.93 -17.89 -18.12
CA GLY A 113 -16.21 -17.68 -18.81
C GLY A 113 -17.40 -18.04 -17.91
N ARG A 114 -18.23 -19.00 -18.35
CA ARG A 114 -19.35 -19.52 -17.54
C ARG A 114 -18.98 -20.63 -16.57
N LEU A 115 -17.77 -21.16 -16.65
CA LEU A 115 -17.30 -22.18 -15.71
C LEU A 115 -17.24 -21.58 -14.31
N SER A 116 -17.70 -22.34 -13.33
CA SER A 116 -17.73 -21.92 -11.92
C SER A 116 -18.53 -20.62 -11.64
N LEU A 117 -19.42 -20.20 -12.55
CA LEU A 117 -20.17 -18.93 -12.39
C LEU A 117 -20.95 -18.90 -11.07
N GLU A 118 -21.68 -19.96 -10.76
CA GLU A 118 -22.43 -20.09 -9.51
C GLU A 118 -21.50 -20.00 -8.29
N ARG A 119 -20.43 -20.81 -8.30
CA ARG A 119 -19.45 -20.85 -7.21
C ARG A 119 -18.81 -19.48 -6.94
N ARG A 120 -18.31 -18.79 -7.96
CA ARG A 120 -17.66 -17.49 -7.80
C ARG A 120 -18.65 -16.38 -7.42
N THR A 121 -19.87 -16.42 -7.96
CA THR A 121 -20.93 -15.49 -7.58
C THR A 121 -21.31 -15.68 -6.12
N TYR A 122 -21.45 -16.93 -5.68
CA TYR A 122 -21.78 -17.24 -4.29
C TYR A 122 -20.63 -16.91 -3.33
N CYS A 123 -19.38 -17.05 -3.78
CA CYS A 123 -18.20 -16.57 -3.04
C CYS A 123 -18.29 -15.07 -2.77
N GLY A 124 -18.45 -14.27 -3.83
CA GLY A 124 -18.55 -12.80 -3.71
C GLY A 124 -19.75 -12.36 -2.88
N PHE A 125 -20.91 -13.01 -3.07
CA PHE A 125 -22.11 -12.75 -2.27
C PHE A 125 -21.88 -13.06 -0.77
N THR A 126 -21.24 -14.17 -0.46
CA THR A 126 -20.95 -14.57 0.94
C THR A 126 -20.05 -13.52 1.61
N VAL A 127 -18.99 -13.10 0.95
CA VAL A 127 -18.10 -12.04 1.47
C VAL A 127 -18.86 -10.73 1.65
N ALA A 128 -19.63 -10.30 0.63
CA ALA A 128 -20.40 -9.04 0.70
C ALA A 128 -21.39 -9.03 1.85
N ARG A 129 -22.16 -10.12 2.00
CA ARG A 129 -23.10 -10.30 3.12
C ARG A 129 -22.39 -10.24 4.46
N THR A 130 -21.30 -10.97 4.63
CA THR A 130 -20.53 -11.02 5.88
C THR A 130 -19.98 -9.64 6.26
N VAL A 131 -19.46 -8.89 5.30
CA VAL A 131 -18.99 -7.52 5.54
C VAL A 131 -20.13 -6.61 5.97
N LEU A 132 -21.31 -6.69 5.35
CA LEU A 132 -22.49 -5.92 5.74
C LEU A 132 -22.98 -6.28 7.14
N GLU A 133 -23.07 -7.57 7.46
CA GLU A 133 -23.46 -8.08 8.77
C GLU A 133 -22.48 -7.62 9.87
N SER A 134 -21.16 -7.75 9.62
CA SER A 134 -20.12 -7.26 10.53
C SER A 134 -20.18 -5.76 10.72
N THR A 135 -20.36 -5.01 9.62
CA THR A 135 -20.49 -3.53 9.67
C THR A 135 -21.69 -3.11 10.50
N TYR A 136 -22.82 -3.79 10.32
CA TYR A 136 -24.03 -3.50 11.10
C TYR A 136 -23.83 -3.82 12.58
N ALA A 137 -23.31 -5.00 12.90
CA ALA A 137 -23.09 -5.45 14.27
C ALA A 137 -22.09 -4.54 15.03
N HIS A 138 -21.04 -4.09 14.35
CA HIS A 138 -19.94 -3.34 14.95
C HIS A 138 -19.94 -1.83 14.62
N HIS A 139 -21.03 -1.25 14.10
CA HIS A 139 -21.07 0.13 13.59
C HIS A 139 -20.58 1.20 14.61
N LYS A 140 -20.89 1.04 15.91
CA LYS A 140 -20.43 1.97 16.96
C LYS A 140 -18.92 1.87 17.19
N GLU A 141 -18.41 0.66 17.18
CA GLU A 141 -16.98 0.39 17.30
C GLU A 141 -16.21 0.91 16.10
N ILE A 142 -16.67 0.66 14.88
CA ILE A 142 -16.11 1.15 13.63
C ILE A 142 -15.98 2.68 13.65
N ARG A 143 -17.06 3.38 14.03
CA ARG A 143 -17.02 4.84 14.17
C ARG A 143 -15.97 5.31 15.19
N ARG A 144 -15.83 4.61 16.31
CA ARG A 144 -14.82 4.93 17.34
C ARG A 144 -13.41 4.73 16.80
N ILE A 145 -13.16 3.61 16.09
CA ILE A 145 -11.85 3.28 15.50
C ILE A 145 -11.47 4.33 14.45
N VAL A 146 -12.35 4.64 13.50
CA VAL A 146 -12.10 5.65 12.47
C VAL A 146 -11.82 7.03 13.07
N ARG A 147 -12.63 7.49 14.03
CA ARG A 147 -12.40 8.76 14.74
C ARG A 147 -11.08 8.77 15.52
N LYS A 148 -10.67 7.62 16.07
CA LYS A 148 -9.37 7.47 16.73
C LYS A 148 -8.24 7.56 15.72
N ALA A 149 -8.36 6.88 14.58
CA ALA A 149 -7.37 6.90 13.50
C ALA A 149 -7.17 8.33 12.95
N ILE A 150 -8.24 9.05 12.67
CA ILE A 150 -8.20 10.47 12.26
C ILE A 150 -7.46 11.31 13.30
N ARG A 151 -7.81 11.20 14.59
CA ARG A 151 -7.11 11.92 15.65
C ARG A 151 -5.64 11.51 15.79
N GLN A 152 -5.34 10.25 15.57
CA GLN A 152 -3.96 9.79 15.56
C GLN A 152 -3.21 10.41 14.37
N THR A 153 -3.77 10.39 13.17
CA THR A 153 -3.15 10.97 11.97
C THR A 153 -2.88 12.46 12.13
N THR A 154 -3.87 13.25 12.58
CA THR A 154 -3.75 14.70 12.75
C THR A 154 -2.81 15.13 13.88
N LYS A 155 -2.56 14.28 14.86
CA LYS A 155 -1.69 14.56 16.02
C LYS A 155 -0.44 13.69 16.05
N ARG A 156 -0.19 12.94 14.97
CA ARG A 156 0.87 11.94 14.91
C ARG A 156 2.26 12.59 15.03
N LYS A 157 3.08 12.02 15.91
CA LYS A 157 4.48 12.41 16.09
C LYS A 157 5.44 11.24 15.81
N ASP A 158 4.88 10.04 15.58
CA ASP A 158 5.68 8.86 15.28
C ASP A 158 6.50 9.08 14.01
N PRO A 159 7.68 8.50 13.92
CA PRO A 159 8.49 8.57 12.72
C PRO A 159 7.74 8.10 11.46
N VAL A 160 8.17 8.59 10.32
CA VAL A 160 7.70 8.17 9.00
C VAL A 160 8.58 7.03 8.52
N THR A 161 7.99 5.88 8.20
CA THR A 161 8.68 4.83 7.46
C THR A 161 8.64 5.17 5.98
N VAL A 162 9.81 5.44 5.41
CA VAL A 162 9.97 5.84 4.00
C VAL A 162 10.22 4.64 3.11
N LEU A 163 11.17 3.78 3.51
CA LEU A 163 11.48 2.52 2.84
C LEU A 163 11.30 1.36 3.82
N PHE A 164 10.85 0.25 3.31
CA PHE A 164 10.68 -0.99 4.05
C PHE A 164 10.65 -2.19 3.10
N HIS A 165 11.02 -3.34 3.60
CA HIS A 165 10.92 -4.62 2.90
C HIS A 165 9.94 -5.56 3.60
N SER A 166 9.51 -6.60 2.88
CA SER A 166 8.65 -7.66 3.40
C SER A 166 9.44 -8.60 4.30
N ARG A 167 8.81 -9.09 5.36
CA ARG A 167 9.40 -10.16 6.17
C ARG A 167 9.40 -11.47 5.38
N GLU A 168 10.52 -12.17 5.38
CA GLU A 168 10.63 -13.50 4.79
C GLU A 168 10.16 -14.57 5.78
N LYS A 169 9.36 -15.50 5.29
CA LYS A 169 8.91 -16.68 6.03
C LYS A 169 8.70 -17.85 5.08
N ARG A 170 8.62 -19.06 5.61
CA ARG A 170 8.28 -20.26 4.85
C ARG A 170 7.00 -20.88 5.40
N VAL A 171 6.08 -21.19 4.50
CA VAL A 171 4.75 -21.71 4.87
C VAL A 171 4.29 -22.72 3.84
N PRO A 172 3.41 -23.69 4.24
CA PRO A 172 2.73 -24.53 3.27
C PRO A 172 1.74 -23.72 2.43
N VAL A 173 1.73 -23.97 1.13
CA VAL A 173 0.81 -23.35 0.16
C VAL A 173 0.19 -24.41 -0.72
N THR A 174 -1.12 -24.35 -0.92
CA THR A 174 -1.84 -25.28 -1.77
C THR A 174 -1.95 -24.74 -3.19
N PHE A 175 -1.62 -25.57 -4.16
CA PHE A 175 -1.85 -25.36 -5.60
C PHE A 175 -2.77 -26.47 -6.13
N LEU A 176 -3.29 -26.30 -7.33
CA LEU A 176 -3.99 -27.35 -8.04
C LEU A 176 -3.04 -27.98 -9.05
N ASP A 177 -2.74 -29.26 -8.86
CA ASP A 177 -2.02 -30.06 -9.86
C ASP A 177 -2.97 -30.40 -11.01
N VAL A 178 -2.68 -29.86 -12.19
CA VAL A 178 -3.56 -30.00 -13.35
C VAL A 178 -3.57 -31.44 -13.88
N GLU A 179 -2.45 -32.16 -13.79
CA GLU A 179 -2.34 -33.53 -14.29
C GLU A 179 -3.10 -34.53 -13.41
N LYS A 180 -3.02 -34.33 -12.10
CA LYS A 180 -3.73 -35.16 -11.12
C LYS A 180 -5.17 -34.71 -10.86
N ALA A 181 -5.53 -33.50 -11.33
CA ALA A 181 -6.80 -32.83 -11.02
C ALA A 181 -7.10 -32.79 -9.51
N ALA A 182 -6.07 -32.56 -8.69
CA ALA A 182 -6.12 -32.64 -7.24
C ALA A 182 -5.29 -31.51 -6.58
N PRO A 183 -5.66 -31.07 -5.37
CA PRO A 183 -4.82 -30.19 -4.58
C PRO A 183 -3.44 -30.81 -4.30
N ALA A 184 -2.40 -30.01 -4.41
CA ALA A 184 -1.02 -30.35 -4.06
C ALA A 184 -0.49 -29.30 -3.07
N VAL A 185 -0.07 -29.74 -1.89
CA VAL A 185 0.53 -28.89 -0.87
C VAL A 185 2.05 -28.87 -1.07
N LEU A 186 2.58 -27.68 -1.16
CA LEU A 186 4.02 -27.42 -1.11
C LEU A 186 4.36 -26.93 0.28
N GLU A 187 5.12 -27.71 1.03
CA GLU A 187 5.32 -27.50 2.47
C GLU A 187 6.24 -26.33 2.83
N ASP A 188 7.13 -25.92 1.93
CA ASP A 188 8.24 -25.01 2.24
C ASP A 188 8.34 -23.87 1.20
N VAL A 189 7.25 -23.13 0.99
CA VAL A 189 7.20 -22.03 0.03
C VAL A 189 7.71 -20.75 0.67
N LEU A 190 8.70 -20.10 0.02
CA LEU A 190 9.17 -18.78 0.43
C LEU A 190 8.07 -17.73 0.24
N VAL A 191 7.74 -17.02 1.30
CA VAL A 191 6.75 -15.93 1.30
C VAL A 191 7.40 -14.63 1.76
N LEU A 192 7.28 -13.61 0.94
CA LEU A 192 7.66 -12.23 1.26
C LEU A 192 6.43 -11.50 1.80
N ASP A 193 6.27 -11.48 3.13
CA ASP A 193 5.06 -10.97 3.78
C ASP A 193 5.13 -9.47 4.06
N ALA A 194 4.48 -8.68 3.22
CA ALA A 194 4.41 -7.23 3.38
C ALA A 194 3.41 -6.76 4.46
N ARG A 195 2.66 -7.64 5.09
CA ARG A 195 1.81 -7.32 6.25
C ARG A 195 2.63 -7.12 7.52
N GLU A 196 3.85 -7.66 7.54
CA GLU A 196 4.85 -7.51 8.60
C GLU A 196 6.08 -6.74 8.08
N PRO A 197 5.95 -5.45 7.75
CA PRO A 197 7.02 -4.69 7.13
C PRO A 197 8.18 -4.47 8.08
N GLN A 198 9.40 -4.61 7.55
CA GLN A 198 10.65 -4.27 8.23
C GLN A 198 11.15 -2.94 7.67
N ALA A 199 11.34 -1.93 8.53
CA ALA A 199 11.74 -0.60 8.10
C ALA A 199 13.23 -0.56 7.71
N ASP A 200 13.52 -0.01 6.52
CA ASP A 200 14.87 0.22 5.99
C ASP A 200 15.28 1.69 6.14
N LEU A 201 14.34 2.61 5.93
CA LEU A 201 14.58 4.04 6.10
C LEU A 201 13.43 4.66 6.89
N VAL A 202 13.80 5.29 8.00
CA VAL A 202 12.87 5.98 8.90
C VAL A 202 13.32 7.42 9.10
N ARG A 203 12.39 8.35 9.07
CA ARG A 203 12.65 9.79 9.34
C ARG A 203 11.74 10.33 10.42
N THR A 204 12.21 11.35 11.15
CA THR A 204 11.35 12.12 12.05
C THR A 204 10.18 12.69 11.26
N ARG A 205 8.95 12.59 11.78
CA ARG A 205 7.78 13.15 11.10
C ARG A 205 7.84 14.68 11.11
N PRO A 206 7.77 15.36 9.95
CA PRO A 206 7.72 16.82 9.92
C PRO A 206 6.34 17.33 10.38
N VAL A 207 6.25 18.60 10.70
CA VAL A 207 4.96 19.26 10.95
C VAL A 207 4.31 19.76 9.65
N ALA A 208 5.15 19.99 8.62
CA ALA A 208 4.71 20.35 7.26
C ALA A 208 5.81 20.01 6.24
N TYR A 209 5.41 19.96 4.96
CA TYR A 209 6.32 20.07 3.82
C TYR A 209 6.16 21.44 3.17
N LEU A 210 7.28 22.01 2.72
CA LEU A 210 7.32 23.21 1.90
C LEU A 210 7.72 22.82 0.47
N LEU A 211 6.96 23.29 -0.53
CA LEU A 211 7.24 23.04 -1.93
C LEU A 211 7.46 24.38 -2.65
N ASP A 212 8.39 24.39 -3.59
CA ASP A 212 8.61 25.56 -4.45
C ASP A 212 7.32 25.95 -5.20
N ALA A 213 7.13 27.23 -5.46
CA ALA A 213 5.96 27.76 -6.15
C ALA A 213 5.78 27.18 -7.57
N SER A 214 6.82 26.63 -8.18
CA SER A 214 6.78 25.96 -9.48
C SER A 214 6.13 24.57 -9.45
N GLU A 215 6.03 23.94 -8.26
CA GLU A 215 5.54 22.56 -8.09
C GLU A 215 4.02 22.43 -8.19
N THR A 216 3.40 23.12 -9.16
CA THR A 216 1.94 23.18 -9.33
C THR A 216 1.32 21.80 -9.56
N ARG A 217 1.96 20.93 -10.37
CA ARG A 217 1.49 19.57 -10.63
C ARG A 217 1.46 18.70 -9.37
N ALA A 218 2.49 18.81 -8.53
CA ALA A 218 2.53 18.11 -7.25
C ALA A 218 1.40 18.57 -6.34
N VAL A 219 1.15 19.89 -6.30
CA VAL A 219 0.08 20.48 -5.50
C VAL A 219 -1.31 20.09 -5.98
N GLU A 220 -1.56 20.06 -7.30
CA GLU A 220 -2.81 19.56 -7.87
C GLU A 220 -3.10 18.11 -7.45
N ASN A 221 -2.06 17.25 -7.52
CA ASN A 221 -2.16 15.86 -7.09
C ASN A 221 -2.43 15.75 -5.58
N LEU A 222 -1.77 16.56 -4.74
CA LEU A 222 -2.03 16.58 -3.30
C LEU A 222 -3.47 16.99 -2.99
N ARG A 223 -4.01 17.99 -3.69
CA ARG A 223 -5.41 18.41 -3.56
C ARG A 223 -6.39 17.31 -4.00
N THR A 224 -6.06 16.60 -5.07
CA THR A 224 -6.84 15.43 -5.53
C THR A 224 -6.85 14.31 -4.49
N LEU A 225 -5.75 14.14 -3.74
CA LEU A 225 -5.67 13.23 -2.60
C LEU A 225 -6.40 13.76 -1.34
N GLY A 226 -7.09 14.90 -1.45
CA GLY A 226 -7.87 15.49 -0.38
C GLY A 226 -7.05 16.27 0.65
N LEU A 227 -5.84 16.69 0.29
CA LEU A 227 -4.99 17.50 1.16
C LEU A 227 -5.27 18.99 0.94
N THR A 228 -5.34 19.72 2.04
CA THR A 228 -5.31 21.19 2.03
C THR A 228 -3.86 21.64 1.82
N VAL A 229 -3.64 22.49 0.82
CA VAL A 229 -2.34 23.09 0.52
C VAL A 229 -2.49 24.60 0.57
N GLU A 230 -1.80 25.20 1.52
CA GLU A 230 -1.74 26.65 1.73
C GLU A 230 -0.59 27.26 0.91
N GLN A 231 -0.54 28.59 0.82
CA GLN A 231 0.59 29.34 0.28
C GLN A 231 1.05 30.40 1.27
N LEU A 232 2.32 30.74 1.25
CA LEU A 232 2.82 31.87 2.00
C LEU A 232 2.37 33.19 1.34
N ASP A 233 1.75 34.07 2.11
CA ASP A 233 1.33 35.41 1.65
C ASP A 233 2.52 36.40 1.53
N ALA A 234 3.58 36.16 2.30
CA ALA A 234 4.79 36.99 2.33
C ALA A 234 6.04 36.12 2.51
N PRO A 235 7.23 36.63 2.18
CA PRO A 235 8.48 35.94 2.47
C PRO A 235 8.60 35.59 3.94
N LYS A 236 9.02 34.34 4.24
CA LYS A 236 9.15 33.85 5.61
C LYS A 236 10.35 32.94 5.75
N ARG A 237 11.11 33.14 6.82
CA ARG A 237 12.28 32.34 7.15
C ARG A 237 11.90 31.15 8.02
N PHE A 238 12.38 29.97 7.62
CA PHE A 238 12.20 28.72 8.37
C PHE A 238 13.52 27.94 8.48
N ARG A 239 13.66 27.23 9.57
CA ARG A 239 14.66 26.16 9.69
C ARG A 239 14.04 24.87 9.18
N VAL A 240 14.54 24.40 8.05
CA VAL A 240 14.03 23.22 7.34
C VAL A 240 15.11 22.16 7.16
N GLU A 241 14.70 20.97 6.79
CA GLU A 241 15.56 19.95 6.22
C GLU A 241 15.34 19.87 4.72
N THR A 242 16.43 19.96 3.96
CA THR A 242 16.45 19.84 2.50
C THR A 242 16.90 18.45 2.09
N TYR A 243 16.54 18.03 0.89
CA TYR A 243 16.98 16.77 0.30
C TYR A 243 17.93 17.02 -0.86
N ARG A 244 19.18 16.65 -0.73
CA ARG A 244 20.14 16.63 -1.83
C ARG A 244 20.19 15.23 -2.41
N VAL A 245 19.92 15.09 -3.71
CA VAL A 245 19.98 13.80 -4.42
C VAL A 245 21.43 13.36 -4.54
N THR A 246 21.79 12.23 -3.97
CA THR A 246 23.14 11.65 -4.04
C THR A 246 23.27 10.57 -5.09
N GLU A 247 22.18 9.83 -5.34
CA GLU A 247 22.09 8.79 -6.36
C GLU A 247 20.73 8.88 -7.04
N ARG A 248 20.70 8.60 -8.35
CA ARG A 248 19.49 8.53 -9.14
C ARG A 248 19.57 7.39 -10.16
N GLU A 249 18.63 6.49 -10.09
CA GLU A 249 18.47 5.39 -11.04
C GLU A 249 17.12 5.47 -11.73
N GLU A 250 17.07 5.12 -13.00
CA GLU A 250 15.84 5.05 -13.77
C GLU A 250 15.56 3.60 -14.15
N ALA A 251 14.33 3.15 -14.00
CA ALA A 251 13.93 1.79 -14.33
C ALA A 251 14.10 1.50 -15.85
N ASP A 252 14.66 0.36 -16.20
CA ASP A 252 14.87 -0.06 -17.59
C ASP A 252 13.55 -0.24 -18.35
N THR A 253 12.52 -0.72 -17.64
CA THR A 253 11.19 -0.96 -18.19
C THR A 253 10.18 0.02 -17.63
N PRO A 254 9.32 0.61 -18.47
CA PRO A 254 8.27 1.48 -17.98
C PRO A 254 7.20 0.65 -17.22
N TRP A 255 6.72 1.21 -16.13
CA TRP A 255 5.51 0.75 -15.45
C TRP A 255 4.39 1.75 -15.74
N GLU A 256 3.28 1.29 -16.29
CA GLU A 256 2.16 2.16 -16.77
C GLU A 256 2.64 3.36 -17.62
N LYS A 257 3.55 3.11 -18.56
CA LYS A 257 4.16 4.11 -19.47
C LYS A 257 5.13 5.09 -18.80
N ILE A 258 5.39 4.98 -17.49
CA ILE A 258 6.33 5.82 -16.77
C ILE A 258 7.56 5.01 -16.39
N ARG A 259 8.75 5.46 -16.79
CA ARG A 259 10.01 4.95 -16.25
C ARG A 259 10.19 5.55 -14.86
N ARG A 260 9.96 4.73 -13.84
CA ARG A 260 10.09 5.16 -12.45
C ARG A 260 11.54 5.50 -12.12
N VAL A 261 11.70 6.42 -11.19
CA VAL A 261 13.00 6.84 -10.68
C VAL A 261 13.13 6.41 -9.23
N THR A 262 14.28 5.86 -8.89
CA THR A 262 14.69 5.62 -7.51
C THR A 262 15.81 6.59 -7.17
N VAL A 263 15.74 7.20 -5.99
CA VAL A 263 16.77 8.12 -5.52
C VAL A 263 17.27 7.74 -4.15
N ARG A 264 18.50 8.19 -3.83
CA ARG A 264 18.98 8.34 -2.45
C ARG A 264 19.19 9.80 -2.18
N THR A 265 18.92 10.25 -0.97
CA THR A 265 19.10 11.65 -0.60
C THR A 265 19.87 11.79 0.68
N GLU A 266 20.67 12.85 0.75
CA GLU A 266 21.25 13.38 1.98
C GLU A 266 20.32 14.48 2.52
N VAL A 267 19.98 14.36 3.80
CA VAL A 267 19.12 15.34 4.49
C VAL A 267 19.99 16.33 5.24
N THR A 268 19.86 17.61 4.91
CA THR A 268 20.66 18.69 5.52
C THR A 268 19.76 19.75 6.14
N PRO A 269 19.96 20.09 7.44
CA PRO A 269 19.24 21.18 8.07
C PRO A 269 19.80 22.53 7.60
N LEU A 270 18.92 23.41 7.13
CA LEU A 270 19.25 24.76 6.66
C LEU A 270 18.23 25.78 7.15
N GLU A 271 18.66 27.02 7.32
CA GLU A 271 17.78 28.16 7.48
C GLU A 271 17.60 28.86 6.14
N ILE A 272 16.37 28.88 5.63
CA ILE A 272 16.04 29.37 4.30
C ILE A 272 14.91 30.39 4.39
N GLU A 273 15.03 31.49 3.65
CA GLU A 273 13.94 32.43 3.42
C GLU A 273 13.15 31.97 2.18
N PHE A 274 11.90 31.60 2.40
CA PHE A 274 10.98 31.15 1.36
C PHE A 274 10.19 32.36 0.83
N PRO A 275 10.05 32.55 -0.47
CA PRO A 275 9.27 33.66 -1.05
C PRO A 275 7.76 33.50 -0.82
N ALA A 276 7.00 34.56 -1.00
CA ALA A 276 5.56 34.47 -1.15
C ALA A 276 5.19 33.51 -2.29
N GLY A 277 4.11 32.78 -2.15
CA GLY A 277 3.67 31.76 -3.11
C GLY A 277 4.24 30.35 -2.86
N THR A 278 5.24 30.19 -1.98
CA THR A 278 5.70 28.85 -1.55
C THR A 278 4.53 28.08 -0.97
N TYR A 279 4.36 26.84 -1.41
CA TYR A 279 3.29 25.97 -0.91
C TYR A 279 3.64 25.34 0.44
N VAL A 280 2.63 25.22 1.30
CA VAL A 280 2.73 24.63 2.65
C VAL A 280 1.74 23.50 2.79
N VAL A 281 2.21 22.29 3.02
CA VAL A 281 1.41 21.08 3.24
C VAL A 281 1.54 20.69 4.70
N ARG A 282 0.60 21.13 5.52
CA ARG A 282 0.59 20.81 6.95
C ARG A 282 0.20 19.36 7.19
N LEU A 283 0.75 18.72 8.24
CA LEU A 283 0.44 17.33 8.56
C LEU A 283 -0.57 17.15 9.71
N ASP A 284 -1.16 18.25 10.20
CA ASP A 284 -2.26 18.22 11.18
C ASP A 284 -3.66 18.13 10.53
N GLN A 285 -3.76 17.43 9.40
CA GLN A 285 -4.97 17.19 8.63
C GLN A 285 -5.27 15.68 8.44
N GLU A 286 -6.52 15.33 8.14
CA GLU A 286 -7.00 13.94 8.09
C GLU A 286 -6.24 13.06 7.09
N ASN A 287 -5.90 13.60 5.93
CA ASN A 287 -5.22 12.87 4.85
C ASN A 287 -3.68 13.01 4.89
N ALA A 288 -3.10 13.47 6.01
CA ALA A 288 -1.65 13.69 6.16
C ALA A 288 -0.80 12.45 5.86
N ASN A 289 -1.35 11.24 5.99
CA ASN A 289 -0.61 10.02 5.65
C ASN A 289 -0.34 9.89 4.14
N PHE A 290 -1.18 10.45 3.26
CA PHE A 290 -0.84 10.56 1.84
C PHE A 290 0.35 11.47 1.61
N ALA A 291 0.39 12.65 2.27
CA ALA A 291 1.50 13.57 2.11
C ALA A 291 2.86 12.91 2.39
N VAL A 292 2.99 12.18 3.49
CA VAL A 292 4.24 11.47 3.81
C VAL A 292 4.53 10.32 2.84
N SER A 293 3.52 9.68 2.28
CA SER A 293 3.67 8.58 1.33
C SER A 293 4.12 9.04 -0.06
N VAL A 294 3.86 10.31 -0.43
CA VAL A 294 4.17 10.82 -1.77
C VAL A 294 5.26 11.89 -1.80
N LEU A 295 5.52 12.59 -0.69
CA LEU A 295 6.49 13.69 -0.64
C LEU A 295 7.87 13.27 -0.11
N GLU A 296 8.00 12.10 0.55
CA GLU A 296 9.32 11.55 0.88
C GLU A 296 9.99 11.03 -0.39
N PRO A 297 11.18 11.53 -0.77
CA PRO A 297 11.77 11.30 -2.08
C PRO A 297 12.02 9.85 -2.45
N GLU A 298 12.43 9.03 -1.48
CA GLU A 298 12.74 7.61 -1.68
C GLU A 298 11.51 6.71 -1.65
N ALA A 299 10.32 7.26 -1.35
CA ALA A 299 9.09 6.46 -1.31
C ALA A 299 8.83 5.80 -2.68
N GLU A 300 8.66 4.48 -2.69
CA GLU A 300 8.55 3.65 -3.90
C GLU A 300 7.45 4.13 -4.87
N ASN A 301 6.36 4.68 -4.33
CA ASN A 301 5.23 5.19 -5.10
C ASN A 301 5.04 6.71 -4.87
N GLY A 302 6.12 7.41 -4.58
CA GLY A 302 6.14 8.84 -4.34
C GLY A 302 6.18 9.70 -5.61
N PHE A 303 6.09 11.01 -5.43
CA PHE A 303 6.12 11.98 -6.53
C PHE A 303 7.45 12.02 -7.26
N VAL A 304 8.56 11.76 -6.58
CA VAL A 304 9.87 11.64 -7.24
C VAL A 304 9.90 10.36 -8.07
N SER A 305 9.46 9.22 -7.53
CA SER A 305 9.45 7.95 -8.24
C SER A 305 8.64 8.01 -9.53
N PHE A 306 7.49 8.70 -9.54
CA PHE A 306 6.62 8.87 -10.71
C PHE A 306 6.89 10.15 -11.50
N ARG A 307 8.01 10.84 -11.25
CA ARG A 307 8.43 12.05 -11.98
C ARG A 307 7.36 13.15 -11.98
N VAL A 308 6.58 13.23 -10.92
CA VAL A 308 5.72 14.39 -10.63
C VAL A 308 6.59 15.55 -10.15
N VAL A 309 7.60 15.22 -9.32
CA VAL A 309 8.70 16.10 -8.92
C VAL A 309 9.98 15.56 -9.53
N GLU A 310 10.65 16.40 -10.34
CA GLU A 310 11.88 15.99 -11.01
C GLU A 310 13.06 15.93 -10.02
N ALA A 311 13.89 14.90 -10.16
CA ALA A 311 15.10 14.70 -9.38
C ALA A 311 16.31 14.60 -10.30
N GLN A 312 17.38 15.31 -9.96
CA GLN A 312 18.66 15.25 -10.64
C GLN A 312 19.78 15.00 -9.61
N GLU A 313 20.69 14.10 -9.94
CA GLU A 313 21.84 13.82 -9.10
C GLU A 313 22.67 15.08 -8.83
N GLY A 314 23.13 15.25 -7.61
CA GLY A 314 23.86 16.43 -7.15
C GLY A 314 23.00 17.66 -6.88
N ARG A 315 21.70 17.66 -7.17
CA ARG A 315 20.79 18.79 -6.94
C ARG A 315 19.95 18.60 -5.69
N THR A 316 19.51 19.72 -5.11
CA THR A 316 18.53 19.77 -4.03
C THR A 316 17.14 19.72 -4.63
N LEU A 317 16.25 18.91 -4.03
CA LEU A 317 14.85 18.82 -4.44
C LEU A 317 14.07 20.10 -4.06
N PRO A 318 13.01 20.45 -4.82
CA PRO A 318 12.14 21.59 -4.53
C PRO A 318 11.13 21.29 -3.38
N ILE A 319 11.44 20.33 -2.54
CA ILE A 319 10.66 19.91 -1.37
C ILE A 319 11.54 20.02 -0.13
N CYS A 320 11.02 20.62 0.93
CA CYS A 320 11.69 20.70 2.22
C CYS A 320 10.77 20.20 3.33
N ARG A 321 11.38 19.68 4.40
CA ARG A 321 10.69 19.26 5.62
C ARG A 321 10.78 20.34 6.68
N LEU A 322 9.64 20.73 7.25
CA LEU A 322 9.58 21.63 8.39
C LEU A 322 9.34 20.82 9.66
N LEU A 323 10.26 20.85 10.62
CA LEU A 323 10.13 20.10 11.88
C LEU A 323 9.43 20.90 12.97
N LYS A 324 9.43 22.25 12.89
CA LYS A 324 8.74 23.17 13.80
C LYS A 324 8.35 24.42 13.02
N PHE A 325 7.18 24.99 13.34
CA PHE A 325 6.77 26.32 12.86
C PHE A 325 7.46 27.45 13.60
#